data_ddf60e217f87a152991ab14ad4205ea7
#
_entry.id   ddf60e217f87a152991ab14ad4205ea7
#
_cell.length_a   1.000
_cell.length_b   1.000
_cell.length_c   1.000
_cell.angle_alpha   90.00
_cell.angle_beta   90.00
_cell.angle_gamma   90.00
#
_symmetry.space_group_name_H-M   'P 1'
#
loop_
_entity.id
_entity.type
_entity.pdbx_description
1 polymer ?
#
loop_
_entity_poly.entity_id
_entity_poly.type
_entity_poly.pdbx_seq_one_letter_code
_entity_poly.pdbx_strand_id
1 'polypeptide(L)'
;MSTDTAAAAVASQAPTAPASEDTAATYESTHVHAVYEAIAPHFSATRHKPWPRVASFLDSLPAGAVGLDIGCGNGKYLAVSPHLHLLGSDRSANLVALARDNTGGSGAPPKKAKGDGPPVEVTTTGPSARRNQVIVADSLTLPYRLSSVDFALSIAVLHHLSTPSRRRAAVRAILDTLVPANGKALLFVWALEQRNSRRGWDASAPQDQLVPWVTKANQPKRDAAVESVAEEKPDETWHRYYHLYKEGELDADIQAVGGVVLESGYERDNWWAICSRGPEER
;
A
#
# COMPACT_ATOMS: atom_id res chain seq x y z
N MET A 1 10.86 -49.38 7.19
CA MET A 1 10.83 -48.46 8.33
C MET A 1 10.97 -47.05 7.78
N SER A 2 9.84 -46.41 7.50
CA SER A 2 9.79 -45.04 6.96
C SER A 2 9.73 -44.09 8.14
N THR A 3 10.70 -43.21 8.26
CA THR A 3 10.70 -42.13 9.24
C THR A 3 10.02 -40.89 8.61
N ASP A 4 8.78 -40.75 9.01
CA ASP A 4 7.97 -39.56 8.69
C ASP A 4 8.44 -38.39 9.57
N THR A 5 9.19 -37.46 8.99
CA THR A 5 9.64 -36.26 9.68
C THR A 5 8.59 -35.17 9.47
N ALA A 6 7.61 -35.13 10.37
CA ALA A 6 6.63 -34.06 10.45
C ALA A 6 7.35 -32.70 10.71
N ALA A 7 7.32 -31.82 9.73
CA ALA A 7 7.73 -30.43 9.91
C ALA A 7 6.74 -29.76 10.87
N ALA A 8 7.17 -29.56 12.11
CA ALA A 8 6.43 -28.80 13.11
C ALA A 8 6.25 -27.36 12.62
N ALA A 9 5.02 -27.00 12.29
CA ALA A 9 4.62 -25.63 12.08
C ALA A 9 4.83 -24.87 13.40
N VAL A 10 5.81 -23.98 13.43
CA VAL A 10 5.97 -23.00 14.51
C VAL A 10 4.74 -22.09 14.47
N ALA A 11 3.81 -22.35 15.38
CA ALA A 11 2.68 -21.46 15.61
C ALA A 11 3.27 -20.12 16.10
N SER A 12 3.33 -19.14 15.21
CA SER A 12 3.64 -17.75 15.57
C SER A 12 2.54 -17.30 16.52
N GLN A 13 2.90 -17.02 17.77
CA GLN A 13 1.96 -16.44 18.73
C GLN A 13 1.42 -15.14 18.12
N ALA A 14 0.10 -14.98 18.17
CA ALA A 14 -0.53 -13.74 17.72
C ALA A 14 0.11 -12.56 18.45
N PRO A 15 0.49 -11.49 17.77
CA PRO A 15 1.10 -10.34 18.42
C PRO A 15 0.11 -9.75 19.42
N THR A 16 0.57 -9.49 20.64
CA THR A 16 -0.25 -8.79 21.63
C THR A 16 -0.38 -7.32 21.17
N ALA A 17 -1.62 -6.85 21.01
CA ALA A 17 -1.86 -5.46 20.64
C ALA A 17 -1.18 -4.51 21.66
N PRO A 18 -0.56 -3.39 21.20
CA PRO A 18 0.10 -2.46 22.09
C PRO A 18 -0.87 -1.84 23.11
N ALA A 19 -0.41 -1.69 24.36
CA ALA A 19 -1.25 -1.21 25.47
C ALA A 19 -1.40 0.31 25.56
N SER A 20 -0.57 1.08 24.81
CA SER A 20 -0.57 2.54 24.82
C SER A 20 -0.19 3.11 23.44
N GLU A 21 -0.46 4.40 23.21
CA GLU A 21 -0.12 5.08 21.96
C GLU A 21 1.39 5.09 21.68
N ASP A 22 2.23 5.32 22.70
CA ASP A 22 3.69 5.31 22.54
C ASP A 22 4.23 3.92 22.20
N THR A 23 3.68 2.88 22.83
CA THR A 23 4.03 1.49 22.49
C THR A 23 3.53 1.11 21.11
N ALA A 24 2.37 1.63 20.68
CA ALA A 24 1.83 1.44 19.34
C ALA A 24 2.74 2.05 18.26
N ALA A 25 3.19 3.30 18.45
CA ALA A 25 4.09 3.97 17.51
C ALA A 25 5.43 3.21 17.36
N THR A 26 6.00 2.76 18.49
CA THR A 26 7.24 1.96 18.49
C THR A 26 7.05 0.61 17.80
N TYR A 27 5.93 -0.06 18.06
CA TYR A 27 5.57 -1.33 17.44
C TYR A 27 5.41 -1.20 15.91
N GLU A 28 4.69 -0.18 15.46
CA GLU A 28 4.52 0.13 14.04
C GLU A 28 5.85 0.53 13.38
N SER A 29 6.70 1.28 14.08
CA SER A 29 8.04 1.62 13.60
C SER A 29 8.85 0.36 13.26
N THR A 30 8.79 -0.65 14.14
CA THR A 30 9.54 -1.91 13.98
C THR A 30 8.90 -2.84 12.95
N HIS A 31 7.60 -3.06 13.04
CA HIS A 31 6.90 -4.11 12.27
C HIS A 31 6.20 -3.61 11.01
N VAL A 32 6.20 -2.31 10.76
CA VAL A 32 5.65 -1.72 9.53
C VAL A 32 6.69 -0.84 8.84
N HIS A 33 7.09 0.26 9.45
CA HIS A 33 7.90 1.28 8.76
C HIS A 33 9.29 0.76 8.36
N ALA A 34 10.04 0.16 9.30
CA ALA A 34 11.36 -0.41 9.01
C ALA A 34 11.28 -1.54 7.98
N VAL A 35 10.20 -2.35 8.02
CA VAL A 35 10.02 -3.45 7.07
C VAL A 35 9.76 -2.91 5.66
N TYR A 36 8.82 -1.98 5.48
CA TYR A 36 8.54 -1.40 4.15
C TYR A 36 9.72 -0.64 3.59
N GLU A 37 10.49 0.04 4.42
CA GLU A 37 11.74 0.69 4.00
C GLU A 37 12.74 -0.33 3.46
N ALA A 38 12.91 -1.47 4.14
CA ALA A 38 13.83 -2.52 3.72
C ALA A 38 13.39 -3.24 2.45
N ILE A 39 12.09 -3.60 2.34
CA ILE A 39 11.57 -4.41 1.23
C ILE A 39 11.16 -3.59 -0.01
N ALA A 40 11.26 -2.26 0.00
CA ALA A 40 10.71 -1.36 -1.02
C ALA A 40 11.00 -1.78 -2.47
N PRO A 41 12.25 -2.15 -2.88
CA PRO A 41 12.52 -2.55 -4.25
C PRO A 41 11.78 -3.83 -4.66
N HIS A 42 11.76 -4.84 -3.78
CA HIS A 42 11.08 -6.11 -4.05
C HIS A 42 9.55 -5.94 -4.00
N PHE A 43 9.05 -5.12 -3.10
CA PHE A 43 7.63 -4.75 -3.03
C PHE A 43 7.17 -4.08 -4.33
N SER A 44 7.92 -3.10 -4.82
CA SER A 44 7.62 -2.40 -6.08
C SER A 44 7.59 -3.35 -7.27
N ALA A 45 8.54 -4.28 -7.36
CA ALA A 45 8.63 -5.27 -8.43
C ALA A 45 7.41 -6.22 -8.53
N THR A 46 6.57 -6.29 -7.49
CA THR A 46 5.40 -7.18 -7.44
C THR A 46 4.05 -6.45 -7.51
N ARG A 47 4.04 -5.12 -7.61
CA ARG A 47 2.83 -4.27 -7.48
C ARG A 47 2.65 -3.33 -8.67
N HIS A 48 2.27 -3.87 -9.84
CA HIS A 48 2.19 -3.08 -11.08
C HIS A 48 0.75 -2.75 -11.51
N LYS A 49 -0.21 -3.64 -11.27
CA LYS A 49 -1.57 -3.48 -11.81
C LYS A 49 -2.48 -2.73 -10.83
N PRO A 50 -3.14 -1.66 -11.28
CA PRO A 50 -4.21 -1.02 -10.52
C PRO A 50 -5.35 -2.01 -10.23
N TRP A 51 -6.00 -1.85 -9.08
CA TRP A 51 -7.20 -2.63 -8.76
C TRP A 51 -8.41 -2.05 -9.49
N PRO A 52 -9.31 -2.90 -10.03
CA PRO A 52 -10.42 -2.45 -10.87
C PRO A 52 -11.32 -1.41 -10.19
N ARG A 53 -11.69 -1.62 -8.93
CA ARG A 53 -12.52 -0.66 -8.18
C ARG A 53 -11.82 0.70 -8.02
N VAL A 54 -10.52 0.72 -7.76
CA VAL A 54 -9.77 1.98 -7.65
C VAL A 54 -9.72 2.71 -8.99
N ALA A 55 -9.45 2.00 -10.08
CA ALA A 55 -9.48 2.57 -11.42
C ALA A 55 -10.87 3.14 -11.75
N SER A 56 -11.94 2.37 -11.50
CA SER A 56 -13.32 2.81 -11.72
C SER A 56 -13.70 4.04 -10.89
N PHE A 57 -13.23 4.12 -9.63
CA PHE A 57 -13.44 5.31 -8.79
C PHE A 57 -12.74 6.53 -9.39
N LEU A 58 -11.46 6.40 -9.77
CA LEU A 58 -10.70 7.50 -10.39
C LEU A 58 -11.34 7.96 -11.71
N ASP A 59 -11.80 7.03 -12.54
CA ASP A 59 -12.44 7.34 -13.83
C ASP A 59 -13.81 8.02 -13.66
N SER A 60 -14.47 7.87 -12.51
CA SER A 60 -15.75 8.52 -12.19
C SER A 60 -15.62 9.98 -11.77
N LEU A 61 -14.39 10.44 -11.49
CA LEU A 61 -14.14 11.79 -10.99
C LEU A 61 -14.08 12.81 -12.14
N PRO A 62 -14.49 14.06 -11.90
CA PRO A 62 -14.45 15.10 -12.92
C PRO A 62 -13.01 15.43 -13.33
N ALA A 63 -12.81 15.77 -14.61
CA ALA A 63 -11.51 16.20 -15.10
C ALA A 63 -11.02 17.44 -14.35
N GLY A 64 -9.73 17.46 -14.02
CA GLY A 64 -9.12 18.52 -13.23
C GLY A 64 -9.23 18.35 -11.72
N ALA A 65 -9.97 17.32 -11.24
CA ALA A 65 -10.05 17.09 -9.81
C ALA A 65 -8.67 16.83 -9.18
N VAL A 66 -8.48 17.38 -7.98
CA VAL A 66 -7.25 17.28 -7.19
C VAL A 66 -7.45 16.27 -6.06
N GLY A 67 -6.52 15.34 -5.90
CA GLY A 67 -6.62 14.31 -4.89
C GLY A 67 -5.31 13.91 -4.25
N LEU A 68 -5.44 13.07 -3.23
CA LEU A 68 -4.33 12.50 -2.47
C LEU A 68 -4.31 10.98 -2.60
N ASP A 69 -3.12 10.38 -2.72
CA ASP A 69 -2.87 8.96 -2.55
C ASP A 69 -2.03 8.79 -1.28
N ILE A 70 -2.70 8.45 -0.17
CA ILE A 70 -2.12 8.38 1.17
C ILE A 70 -1.67 6.96 1.44
N GLY A 71 -0.35 6.76 1.61
CA GLY A 71 0.31 5.46 1.56
C GLY A 71 0.44 4.97 0.12
N CYS A 72 0.91 5.84 -0.78
CA CYS A 72 0.96 5.57 -2.22
C CYS A 72 1.89 4.43 -2.63
N GLY A 73 2.76 3.96 -1.73
CA GLY A 73 3.74 2.92 -2.00
C GLY A 73 4.65 3.29 -3.17
N ASN A 74 4.69 2.45 -4.20
CA ASN A 74 5.47 2.71 -5.42
C ASN A 74 4.76 3.61 -6.44
N GLY A 75 3.68 4.28 -6.06
CA GLY A 75 2.99 5.26 -6.90
C GLY A 75 2.15 4.67 -8.04
N LYS A 76 1.73 3.41 -7.96
CA LYS A 76 1.02 2.72 -9.05
C LYS A 76 -0.30 3.39 -9.49
N TYR A 77 -0.92 4.20 -8.63
CA TYR A 77 -2.17 4.91 -8.94
C TYR A 77 -1.96 6.33 -9.45
N LEU A 78 -0.78 6.93 -9.23
CA LEU A 78 -0.51 8.35 -9.49
C LEU A 78 -0.64 8.76 -10.96
N ALA A 79 -0.48 7.80 -11.88
CA ALA A 79 -0.56 8.06 -13.33
C ALA A 79 -1.68 7.27 -14.02
N VAL A 80 -2.62 6.66 -13.27
CA VAL A 80 -3.70 5.83 -13.85
C VAL A 80 -4.69 6.69 -14.63
N SER A 81 -5.04 7.85 -14.11
CA SER A 81 -6.05 8.74 -14.71
C SER A 81 -5.43 10.11 -15.04
N PRO A 82 -4.98 10.32 -16.28
CA PRO A 82 -4.23 11.52 -16.67
C PRO A 82 -5.02 12.83 -16.62
N HIS A 83 -6.33 12.75 -16.50
CA HIS A 83 -7.23 13.90 -16.35
C HIS A 83 -7.34 14.40 -14.90
N LEU A 84 -6.72 13.72 -13.93
CA LEU A 84 -6.71 14.07 -12.52
C LEU A 84 -5.35 14.63 -12.10
N HIS A 85 -5.34 15.35 -10.97
CA HIS A 85 -4.12 15.81 -10.30
C HIS A 85 -3.96 15.06 -8.98
N LEU A 86 -3.10 14.06 -8.95
CA LEU A 86 -2.91 13.19 -7.79
C LEU A 86 -1.54 13.44 -7.15
N LEU A 87 -1.55 13.75 -5.86
CA LEU A 87 -0.37 13.93 -5.01
C LEU A 87 -0.20 12.69 -4.13
N GLY A 88 0.99 12.09 -4.13
CA GLY A 88 1.26 10.90 -3.34
C GLY A 88 1.97 11.22 -2.03
N SER A 89 1.72 10.42 -1.00
CA SER A 89 2.53 10.40 0.21
C SER A 89 2.71 8.98 0.72
N ASP A 90 3.89 8.68 1.25
CA ASP A 90 4.18 7.42 1.92
C ASP A 90 5.15 7.65 3.06
N ARG A 91 5.11 6.80 4.08
CA ARG A 91 6.03 6.88 5.21
C ARG A 91 7.44 6.43 4.85
N SER A 92 7.59 5.49 3.91
CA SER A 92 8.88 4.97 3.44
C SER A 92 9.52 5.91 2.42
N ALA A 93 10.70 6.43 2.74
CA ALA A 93 11.49 7.25 1.83
C ALA A 93 11.90 6.48 0.57
N ASN A 94 12.19 5.19 0.70
CA ASN A 94 12.54 4.32 -0.43
C ASN A 94 11.35 4.11 -1.37
N LEU A 95 10.13 3.92 -0.85
CA LEU A 95 8.93 3.83 -1.68
C LEU A 95 8.61 5.16 -2.37
N VAL A 96 8.74 6.29 -1.68
CA VAL A 96 8.56 7.63 -2.28
C VAL A 96 9.55 7.88 -3.42
N ALA A 97 10.82 7.47 -3.27
CA ALA A 97 11.80 7.57 -4.33
C ALA A 97 11.38 6.76 -5.58
N LEU A 98 10.89 5.54 -5.38
CA LEU A 98 10.37 4.70 -6.47
C LEU A 98 9.09 5.29 -7.09
N ALA A 99 8.17 5.82 -6.28
CA ALA A 99 6.93 6.41 -6.73
C ALA A 99 7.15 7.65 -7.61
N ARG A 100 8.14 8.47 -7.28
CA ARG A 100 8.48 9.69 -8.04
C ARG A 100 8.84 9.39 -9.49
N ASP A 101 9.54 8.28 -9.72
CA ASP A 101 10.04 7.90 -11.04
C ASP A 101 9.07 6.93 -11.78
N ASN A 102 7.99 6.49 -11.11
CA ASN A 102 6.98 5.60 -11.69
C ASN A 102 5.94 6.39 -12.51
N THR A 103 6.17 6.54 -13.80
CA THR A 103 5.29 7.30 -14.72
C THR A 103 4.10 6.52 -15.24
N GLY A 104 3.76 5.35 -14.66
CA GLY A 104 2.57 4.57 -15.04
C GLY A 104 2.65 3.88 -16.42
N GLY A 105 3.76 4.02 -17.11
CA GLY A 105 4.01 3.24 -18.31
C GLY A 105 4.04 1.75 -17.96
N SER A 106 3.42 0.90 -18.76
CA SER A 106 3.43 -0.56 -18.61
C SER A 106 4.90 -1.01 -18.53
N GLY A 107 5.41 -1.08 -17.31
CA GLY A 107 6.82 -1.35 -17.02
C GLY A 107 7.18 -2.81 -17.28
N ALA A 108 7.25 -3.16 -18.56
CA ALA A 108 8.24 -4.14 -18.94
C ALA A 108 9.60 -3.40 -18.93
N PRO A 109 10.64 -3.91 -18.26
CA PRO A 109 11.98 -3.38 -18.43
C PRO A 109 12.30 -3.36 -19.92
N PRO A 110 12.98 -2.32 -20.43
CA PRO A 110 13.31 -2.28 -21.85
C PRO A 110 13.99 -3.59 -22.19
N LYS A 111 13.38 -4.37 -23.10
CA LYS A 111 14.03 -5.58 -23.64
C LYS A 111 15.35 -5.09 -24.21
N LYS A 112 16.47 -5.54 -23.64
CA LYS A 112 17.79 -5.31 -24.22
C LYS A 112 17.72 -5.68 -25.68
N ALA A 113 17.78 -4.71 -26.57
CA ALA A 113 17.88 -4.94 -27.99
C ALA A 113 19.16 -5.76 -28.22
N LYS A 114 19.01 -6.99 -28.68
CA LYS A 114 20.12 -7.75 -29.25
C LYS A 114 20.39 -7.12 -30.63
N GLY A 115 21.38 -6.26 -30.69
CA GLY A 115 21.85 -5.66 -31.92
C GLY A 115 23.26 -5.17 -31.71
N ASP A 116 24.23 -5.81 -32.38
CA ASP A 116 25.61 -5.37 -32.52
C ASP A 116 25.63 -4.12 -33.43
N GLY A 117 25.29 -2.95 -32.86
CA GLY A 117 25.46 -1.65 -33.50
C GLY A 117 26.11 -0.67 -32.54
N PRO A 118 26.89 0.34 -33.06
CA PRO A 118 27.50 1.32 -32.18
C PRO A 118 26.41 2.07 -31.36
N PRO A 119 26.73 2.57 -30.15
CA PRO A 119 25.76 3.24 -29.30
C PRO A 119 25.24 4.49 -30.01
N VAL A 120 23.97 4.44 -30.41
CA VAL A 120 23.26 5.63 -30.87
C VAL A 120 22.91 6.42 -29.61
N GLU A 121 23.52 7.59 -29.48
CA GLU A 121 23.15 8.58 -28.47
C GLU A 121 21.72 9.02 -28.74
N VAL A 122 20.76 8.38 -28.06
CA VAL A 122 19.35 8.80 -28.11
C VAL A 122 19.24 10.05 -27.28
N THR A 123 19.40 11.21 -27.93
CA THR A 123 18.97 12.49 -27.38
C THR A 123 17.45 12.45 -27.24
N THR A 124 16.95 12.02 -26.09
CA THR A 124 15.52 12.10 -25.74
C THR A 124 15.15 13.55 -25.48
N THR A 125 14.98 14.34 -26.56
CA THR A 125 14.25 15.62 -26.54
C THR A 125 12.75 15.37 -26.67
N GLY A 126 12.20 14.39 -25.91
CA GLY A 126 10.77 14.29 -25.66
C GLY A 126 10.38 15.19 -24.48
N PRO A 127 9.10 15.61 -24.36
CA PRO A 127 8.66 16.35 -23.19
C PRO A 127 9.07 15.57 -21.94
N SER A 128 9.81 16.22 -21.05
CA SER A 128 10.32 15.65 -19.80
C SER A 128 9.19 14.83 -19.14
N ALA A 129 9.36 13.53 -19.01
CA ALA A 129 8.37 12.67 -18.40
C ALA A 129 7.99 13.31 -17.05
N ARG A 130 6.73 13.70 -16.88
CA ARG A 130 6.26 14.36 -15.67
C ARG A 130 6.54 13.40 -14.51
N ARG A 131 7.44 13.78 -13.64
CA ARG A 131 7.64 13.04 -12.38
C ARG A 131 6.42 13.22 -11.52
N ASN A 132 6.02 12.14 -10.84
CA ASN A 132 4.95 12.20 -9.86
C ASN A 132 5.31 13.16 -8.72
N GLN A 133 4.32 13.86 -8.20
CA GLN A 133 4.46 14.70 -7.01
C GLN A 133 4.23 13.84 -5.78
N VAL A 134 5.28 13.53 -5.07
CA VAL A 134 5.27 12.64 -3.90
C VAL A 134 6.13 13.19 -2.78
N ILE A 135 5.69 12.97 -1.54
CA ILE A 135 6.40 13.38 -0.33
C ILE A 135 6.47 12.25 0.70
N VAL A 136 7.46 12.30 1.57
CA VAL A 136 7.51 11.44 2.75
C VAL A 136 6.61 12.03 3.82
N ALA A 137 5.56 11.31 4.23
CA ALA A 137 4.64 11.77 5.26
C ALA A 137 3.98 10.61 6.00
N ASP A 138 3.57 10.88 7.24
CA ASP A 138 2.82 9.97 8.08
C ASP A 138 1.32 10.15 7.84
N SER A 139 0.57 9.05 7.70
CA SER A 139 -0.88 9.06 7.53
C SER A 139 -1.66 9.62 8.73
N LEU A 140 -1.03 9.67 9.90
CA LEU A 140 -1.58 10.26 11.12
C LEU A 140 -1.40 11.78 11.21
N THR A 141 -0.43 12.33 10.46
CA THR A 141 -0.10 13.77 10.45
C THR A 141 0.15 14.22 9.02
N LEU A 142 -0.94 14.31 8.25
CA LEU A 142 -0.86 14.68 6.85
C LEU A 142 -0.45 16.15 6.68
N PRO A 143 0.57 16.47 5.88
CA PRO A 143 1.06 17.83 5.68
C PRO A 143 0.26 18.58 4.59
N TYR A 144 -1.02 18.30 4.50
CA TYR A 144 -1.92 18.92 3.53
C TYR A 144 -2.87 19.88 4.21
N ARG A 145 -3.29 20.89 3.46
CA ARG A 145 -4.29 21.83 3.93
C ARG A 145 -5.63 21.13 4.11
N LEU A 146 -6.34 21.47 5.18
CA LEU A 146 -7.69 20.98 5.43
C LEU A 146 -8.65 21.50 4.35
N SER A 147 -9.67 20.72 4.03
CA SER A 147 -10.75 21.08 3.08
C SER A 147 -10.23 21.59 1.72
N SER A 148 -9.22 20.91 1.15
CA SER A 148 -8.51 21.40 -0.03
C SER A 148 -8.47 20.44 -1.21
N VAL A 149 -8.95 19.20 -1.05
CA VAL A 149 -8.90 18.21 -2.14
C VAL A 149 -10.28 17.62 -2.43
N ASP A 150 -10.52 17.30 -3.70
CA ASP A 150 -11.79 16.74 -4.16
C ASP A 150 -11.93 15.27 -3.82
N PHE A 151 -10.79 14.56 -3.71
CA PHE A 151 -10.81 13.14 -3.36
C PHE A 151 -9.53 12.70 -2.65
N ALA A 152 -9.61 11.53 -1.99
CA ALA A 152 -8.47 10.87 -1.39
C ALA A 152 -8.52 9.36 -1.59
N LEU A 153 -7.36 8.74 -1.72
CA LEU A 153 -7.17 7.29 -1.71
C LEU A 153 -6.39 6.89 -0.45
N SER A 154 -6.75 5.76 0.15
CA SER A 154 -5.92 5.06 1.12
C SER A 154 -6.08 3.56 0.90
N ILE A 155 -5.17 2.99 0.13
CA ILE A 155 -5.30 1.65 -0.41
C ILE A 155 -4.30 0.71 0.27
N ALA A 156 -4.80 -0.14 1.17
CA ALA A 156 -4.00 -1.12 1.92
C ALA A 156 -3.00 -0.46 2.89
N VAL A 157 -3.45 0.55 3.65
CA VAL A 157 -2.65 1.34 4.59
C VAL A 157 -3.16 1.23 6.02
N LEU A 158 -4.45 1.54 6.26
CA LEU A 158 -5.03 1.66 7.61
C LEU A 158 -4.84 0.42 8.48
N HIS A 159 -4.84 -0.75 7.87
CA HIS A 159 -4.63 -2.03 8.55
C HIS A 159 -3.19 -2.23 9.10
N HIS A 160 -2.29 -1.31 8.85
CA HIS A 160 -0.95 -1.30 9.45
C HIS A 160 -0.88 -0.53 10.77
N LEU A 161 -1.94 0.19 11.12
CA LEU A 161 -2.03 0.90 12.39
C LEU A 161 -2.56 -0.04 13.49
N SER A 162 -1.80 -0.14 14.56
CA SER A 162 -1.92 -1.23 15.53
C SER A 162 -3.04 -1.07 16.56
N THR A 163 -3.61 0.14 16.69
CA THR A 163 -4.72 0.40 17.62
C THR A 163 -5.95 0.99 16.91
N PRO A 164 -7.17 0.76 17.43
CA PRO A 164 -8.39 1.37 16.90
C PRO A 164 -8.34 2.91 16.89
N SER A 165 -7.76 3.53 17.93
CA SER A 165 -7.60 4.98 18.00
C SER A 165 -6.75 5.53 16.86
N ARG A 166 -5.64 4.86 16.54
CA ARG A 166 -4.74 5.27 15.46
C ARG A 166 -5.39 5.06 14.08
N ARG A 167 -6.10 3.94 13.87
CA ARG A 167 -6.87 3.72 12.63
C ARG A 167 -7.90 4.82 12.41
N ARG A 168 -8.68 5.15 13.43
CA ARG A 168 -9.67 6.24 13.41
C ARG A 168 -9.02 7.61 13.23
N ALA A 169 -7.88 7.87 13.88
CA ALA A 169 -7.15 9.12 13.69
C ALA A 169 -6.69 9.30 12.24
N ALA A 170 -6.20 8.24 11.59
CA ALA A 170 -5.83 8.28 10.17
C ALA A 170 -7.05 8.50 9.26
N VAL A 171 -8.19 7.84 9.53
CA VAL A 171 -9.44 8.09 8.79
C VAL A 171 -9.86 9.55 8.94
N ARG A 172 -9.85 10.11 10.17
CA ARG A 172 -10.14 11.52 10.40
C ARG A 172 -9.21 12.44 9.62
N ALA A 173 -7.89 12.20 9.68
CA ALA A 173 -6.91 13.00 8.95
C ALA A 173 -7.19 13.01 7.43
N ILE A 174 -7.60 11.87 6.86
CA ILE A 174 -8.02 11.78 5.45
C ILE A 174 -9.26 12.61 5.20
N LEU A 175 -10.32 12.43 5.99
CA LEU A 175 -11.59 13.14 5.81
C LEU A 175 -11.43 14.66 5.96
N ASP A 176 -10.57 15.11 6.88
CA ASP A 176 -10.30 16.53 7.11
C ASP A 176 -9.66 17.24 5.92
N THR A 177 -8.98 16.50 5.02
CA THR A 177 -8.42 17.07 3.77
C THR A 177 -9.48 17.33 2.70
N LEU A 178 -10.61 16.61 2.76
CA LEU A 178 -11.66 16.67 1.73
C LEU A 178 -12.42 18.00 1.76
N VAL A 179 -12.73 18.54 0.60
CA VAL A 179 -13.65 19.68 0.49
C VAL A 179 -15.03 19.30 1.04
N PRO A 180 -15.69 20.20 1.78
CA PRO A 180 -17.05 19.95 2.28
C PRO A 180 -18.02 19.62 1.15
N ALA A 181 -19.04 18.84 1.46
CA ALA A 181 -20.16 18.45 0.61
C ALA A 181 -19.84 17.47 -0.53
N ASN A 182 -18.76 17.63 -1.30
CA ASN A 182 -18.51 16.85 -2.51
C ASN A 182 -17.24 15.99 -2.45
N GLY A 183 -16.35 16.24 -1.48
CA GLY A 183 -15.11 15.49 -1.33
C GLY A 183 -15.38 14.03 -0.96
N LYS A 184 -14.67 13.08 -1.60
CA LYS A 184 -14.84 11.64 -1.39
C LYS A 184 -13.51 10.97 -1.12
N ALA A 185 -13.48 10.01 -0.20
CA ALA A 185 -12.35 9.12 -0.03
C ALA A 185 -12.72 7.68 -0.41
N LEU A 186 -11.78 6.98 -1.02
CA LEU A 186 -11.84 5.53 -1.22
C LEU A 186 -10.80 4.87 -0.33
N LEU A 187 -11.28 4.05 0.60
CA LEU A 187 -10.46 3.31 1.56
C LEU A 187 -10.50 1.81 1.25
N PHE A 188 -9.35 1.14 1.34
CA PHE A 188 -9.24 -0.31 1.22
C PHE A 188 -8.43 -0.88 2.37
N VAL A 189 -8.92 -1.93 2.99
CA VAL A 189 -8.25 -2.67 4.09
C VAL A 189 -8.33 -4.16 3.86
N TRP A 190 -7.34 -4.92 4.35
CA TRP A 190 -7.41 -6.37 4.27
C TRP A 190 -8.52 -6.90 5.17
N ALA A 191 -9.32 -7.80 4.60
CA ALA A 191 -10.37 -8.49 5.31
C ALA A 191 -9.82 -9.65 6.15
N LEU A 192 -10.49 -9.95 7.27
CA LEU A 192 -10.27 -11.18 8.03
C LEU A 192 -10.87 -12.37 7.27
N GLU A 193 -12.03 -12.18 6.65
CA GLU A 193 -12.77 -13.20 5.92
C GLU A 193 -12.17 -13.39 4.52
N GLN A 194 -11.13 -14.23 4.42
CA GLN A 194 -10.41 -14.52 3.17
C GLN A 194 -10.62 -15.97 2.73
N ARG A 195 -11.87 -16.40 2.56
CA ARG A 195 -12.26 -17.80 2.31
C ARG A 195 -11.61 -18.45 1.09
N ASN A 196 -11.27 -17.66 0.06
CA ASN A 196 -10.68 -18.12 -1.19
C ASN A 196 -9.18 -17.86 -1.29
N SER A 197 -8.56 -17.32 -0.25
CA SER A 197 -7.14 -17.02 -0.24
C SER A 197 -6.33 -18.25 0.17
N ARG A 198 -5.06 -18.30 -0.26
CA ARG A 198 -4.12 -19.35 0.18
C ARG A 198 -3.88 -19.36 1.68
N ARG A 199 -4.22 -18.30 2.39
CA ARG A 199 -4.01 -18.14 3.82
C ARG A 199 -5.16 -18.71 4.63
N GLY A 200 -6.37 -18.76 4.04
CA GLY A 200 -7.54 -19.39 4.64
C GLY A 200 -8.00 -18.76 5.94
N TRP A 201 -7.73 -17.46 6.17
CA TRP A 201 -8.23 -16.78 7.35
C TRP A 201 -9.74 -16.65 7.27
N ASP A 202 -10.36 -16.87 8.42
CA ASP A 202 -11.81 -16.76 8.60
C ASP A 202 -12.13 -16.00 9.91
N ALA A 203 -13.40 -15.86 10.22
CA ALA A 203 -13.87 -15.13 11.39
C ALA A 203 -13.33 -15.65 12.75
N SER A 204 -12.76 -16.86 12.79
CA SER A 204 -12.16 -17.45 14.00
C SER A 204 -10.69 -17.09 14.19
N ALA A 205 -10.01 -16.59 13.14
CA ALA A 205 -8.62 -16.20 13.21
C ALA A 205 -8.43 -14.90 14.02
N PRO A 206 -7.28 -14.71 14.69
CA PRO A 206 -6.96 -13.42 15.30
C PRO A 206 -6.87 -12.32 14.21
N GLN A 207 -7.43 -11.13 14.53
CA GLN A 207 -7.36 -9.99 13.62
C GLN A 207 -5.93 -9.45 13.46
N ASP A 208 -5.14 -9.46 14.55
CA ASP A 208 -3.78 -8.98 14.55
C ASP A 208 -2.82 -10.09 14.12
N GLN A 209 -2.07 -9.84 13.03
CA GLN A 209 -1.23 -10.83 12.38
C GLN A 209 0.16 -10.26 12.05
N LEU A 210 1.20 -11.09 12.22
CA LEU A 210 2.51 -10.84 11.64
C LEU A 210 2.65 -11.66 10.35
N VAL A 211 2.54 -10.97 9.23
CA VAL A 211 2.50 -11.58 7.89
C VAL A 211 3.90 -11.65 7.31
N PRO A 212 4.43 -12.85 7.01
CA PRO A 212 5.76 -12.98 6.46
C PRO A 212 5.85 -12.43 5.03
N TRP A 213 7.00 -11.83 4.73
CA TRP A 213 7.44 -11.42 3.42
C TRP A 213 8.83 -12.00 3.16
N VAL A 214 8.91 -12.92 2.20
CA VAL A 214 10.16 -13.58 1.85
C VAL A 214 10.75 -12.89 0.62
N THR A 215 11.94 -12.33 0.77
CA THR A 215 12.77 -11.86 -0.34
C THR A 215 13.70 -12.99 -0.75
N LYS A 216 13.44 -13.59 -1.93
CA LYS A 216 14.34 -14.61 -2.46
C LYS A 216 15.66 -13.96 -2.89
N ALA A 217 16.76 -14.55 -2.49
CA ALA A 217 18.06 -14.18 -3.03
C ALA A 217 18.03 -14.32 -4.56
N ASN A 218 18.50 -13.30 -5.28
CA ASN A 218 18.66 -13.37 -6.72
C ASN A 218 19.68 -14.47 -7.02
N GLN A 219 19.22 -15.66 -7.42
CA GLN A 219 20.12 -16.63 -8.02
C GLN A 219 20.58 -16.05 -9.37
N PRO A 220 21.87 -15.86 -9.58
CA PRO A 220 22.36 -15.49 -10.90
C PRO A 220 21.91 -16.57 -11.88
N LYS A 221 21.33 -16.17 -13.02
CA LYS A 221 21.07 -17.11 -14.11
C LYS A 221 22.40 -17.79 -14.42
N ARG A 222 22.42 -19.12 -14.27
CA ARG A 222 23.57 -19.95 -14.66
C ARG A 222 23.78 -19.80 -16.16
N ASP A 223 24.57 -18.83 -16.56
CA ASP A 223 25.28 -18.89 -17.83
C ASP A 223 26.54 -19.74 -17.58
N ALA A 224 26.57 -20.91 -18.22
CA ALA A 224 27.60 -21.94 -18.04
C ALA A 224 28.93 -21.47 -18.60
N ALA A 225 29.76 -20.74 -17.85
CA ALA A 225 31.18 -20.55 -18.16
C ALA A 225 32.04 -19.77 -17.14
N VAL A 226 31.55 -19.40 -15.95
CA VAL A 226 32.48 -18.82 -14.94
C VAL A 226 32.10 -19.35 -13.56
N GLU A 227 32.90 -20.23 -13.00
CA GLU A 227 32.90 -20.59 -11.57
C GLU A 227 33.43 -19.40 -10.74
N SER A 228 32.56 -18.42 -10.49
CA SER A 228 32.79 -17.50 -9.38
C SER A 228 31.97 -18.01 -8.20
N VAL A 229 32.59 -18.30 -7.10
CA VAL A 229 32.00 -18.63 -5.80
C VAL A 229 31.29 -17.37 -5.34
N ALA A 230 30.06 -17.15 -5.83
CA ALA A 230 29.16 -16.15 -5.31
C ALA A 230 28.57 -16.74 -4.03
N GLU A 231 28.88 -16.17 -2.88
CA GLU A 231 28.22 -16.50 -1.62
C GLU A 231 26.69 -16.38 -1.83
N GLU A 232 25.98 -17.49 -1.70
CA GLU A 232 24.51 -17.51 -1.71
C GLU A 232 24.03 -16.72 -0.50
N LYS A 233 23.52 -15.51 -0.72
CA LYS A 233 22.82 -14.78 0.34
C LYS A 233 21.57 -15.57 0.71
N PRO A 234 21.32 -15.86 1.99
CA PRO A 234 20.13 -16.58 2.42
C PRO A 234 18.86 -15.77 2.12
N ASP A 235 17.75 -16.46 1.89
CA ASP A 235 16.43 -15.83 1.81
C ASP A 235 16.16 -15.05 3.10
N GLU A 236 15.75 -13.80 2.97
CA GLU A 236 15.45 -12.94 4.10
C GLU A 236 13.95 -12.86 4.31
N THR A 237 13.49 -13.17 5.53
CA THR A 237 12.08 -13.14 5.90
C THR A 237 11.79 -11.98 6.83
N TRP A 238 10.97 -11.07 6.37
CA TRP A 238 10.44 -9.94 7.14
C TRP A 238 9.03 -10.23 7.60
N HIS A 239 8.64 -9.74 8.79
CA HIS A 239 7.30 -9.91 9.31
C HIS A 239 6.62 -8.55 9.41
N ARG A 240 5.49 -8.39 8.69
CA ARG A 240 4.72 -7.15 8.64
C ARG A 240 3.47 -7.29 9.48
N TYR A 241 3.23 -6.32 10.35
CA TYR A 241 2.00 -6.26 11.12
C TYR A 241 0.81 -5.88 10.24
N TYR A 242 -0.31 -6.58 10.47
CA TYR A 242 -1.63 -6.30 9.90
C TYR A 242 -2.72 -6.47 10.95
N HIS A 243 -3.63 -5.53 11.00
CA HIS A 243 -4.94 -5.71 11.59
C HIS A 243 -5.92 -6.11 10.49
N LEU A 244 -6.46 -7.32 10.53
CA LEU A 244 -7.42 -7.82 9.55
C LEU A 244 -8.82 -7.36 9.94
N TYR A 245 -9.41 -6.53 9.11
CA TYR A 245 -10.73 -5.94 9.37
C TYR A 245 -11.85 -6.96 9.19
N LYS A 246 -12.78 -7.00 10.15
CA LYS A 246 -14.04 -7.74 10.04
C LYS A 246 -15.04 -6.98 9.18
N GLU A 247 -16.06 -7.70 8.70
CA GLU A 247 -17.20 -7.08 8.04
C GLU A 247 -17.80 -5.94 8.88
N GLY A 248 -17.99 -4.77 8.26
CA GLY A 248 -18.55 -3.59 8.91
C GLY A 248 -17.59 -2.78 9.80
N GLU A 249 -16.39 -3.29 10.13
CA GLU A 249 -15.46 -2.59 11.01
C GLU A 249 -14.91 -1.30 10.37
N LEU A 250 -14.61 -1.32 9.05
CA LEU A 250 -14.19 -0.12 8.33
C LEU A 250 -15.29 0.96 8.35
N ASP A 251 -16.52 0.57 8.12
CA ASP A 251 -17.67 1.47 8.15
C ASP A 251 -17.84 2.09 9.54
N ALA A 252 -17.70 1.28 10.59
CA ALA A 252 -17.75 1.75 11.99
C ALA A 252 -16.60 2.74 12.32
N ASP A 253 -15.38 2.51 11.84
CA ASP A 253 -14.26 3.43 12.03
C ASP A 253 -14.51 4.79 11.33
N ILE A 254 -15.08 4.78 10.10
CA ILE A 254 -15.46 5.99 9.36
C ILE A 254 -16.53 6.77 10.14
N GLN A 255 -17.59 6.09 10.59
CA GLN A 255 -18.70 6.71 11.34
C GLN A 255 -18.25 7.25 12.70
N ALA A 256 -17.36 6.53 13.40
CA ALA A 256 -16.83 6.95 14.70
C ALA A 256 -16.07 8.28 14.66
N VAL A 257 -15.59 8.69 13.49
CA VAL A 257 -14.93 9.99 13.30
C VAL A 257 -15.80 11.02 12.58
N GLY A 258 -17.12 10.78 12.51
CA GLY A 258 -18.07 11.70 11.89
C GLY A 258 -18.12 11.65 10.36
N GLY A 259 -17.52 10.65 9.74
CA GLY A 259 -17.62 10.40 8.31
C GLY A 259 -18.93 9.72 7.93
N VAL A 260 -19.31 9.86 6.66
CA VAL A 260 -20.49 9.23 6.07
C VAL A 260 -20.03 8.18 5.06
N VAL A 261 -20.45 6.93 5.26
CA VAL A 261 -20.24 5.86 4.28
C VAL A 261 -21.27 6.01 3.16
N LEU A 262 -20.78 6.21 1.94
CA LEU A 262 -21.63 6.36 0.74
C LEU A 262 -21.86 5.01 0.06
N GLU A 263 -20.83 4.19 0.00
CA GLU A 263 -20.83 2.85 -0.58
C GLU A 263 -19.75 2.02 0.11
N SER A 264 -20.03 0.76 0.42
CA SER A 264 -19.02 -0.18 0.94
C SER A 264 -19.23 -1.57 0.37
N GLY A 265 -18.20 -2.42 0.47
CA GLY A 265 -18.28 -3.78 -0.03
C GLY A 265 -16.96 -4.55 0.12
N TYR A 266 -16.96 -5.73 -0.50
CA TYR A 266 -15.85 -6.67 -0.45
C TYR A 266 -15.31 -6.95 -1.86
N GLU A 267 -13.98 -6.88 -2.03
CA GLU A 267 -13.32 -7.25 -3.28
C GLU A 267 -11.96 -7.90 -3.00
N ARG A 268 -11.76 -9.12 -3.46
CA ARG A 268 -10.45 -9.81 -3.45
C ARG A 268 -9.74 -9.74 -2.11
N ASP A 269 -10.36 -10.29 -1.08
CA ASP A 269 -9.83 -10.35 0.27
C ASP A 269 -9.63 -8.97 0.95
N ASN A 270 -10.40 -7.97 0.50
CA ASN A 270 -10.40 -6.62 1.09
C ASN A 270 -11.81 -6.10 1.32
N TRP A 271 -12.00 -5.43 2.44
CA TRP A 271 -13.13 -4.51 2.64
C TRP A 271 -12.77 -3.15 2.06
N TRP A 272 -13.71 -2.51 1.42
CA TRP A 272 -13.55 -1.16 0.88
C TRP A 272 -14.75 -0.30 1.21
N ALA A 273 -14.52 1.02 1.30
CA ALA A 273 -15.58 2.00 1.47
C ALA A 273 -15.27 3.26 0.66
N ILE A 274 -16.32 3.81 0.02
CA ILE A 274 -16.34 5.19 -0.46
C ILE A 274 -17.05 5.99 0.62
N CYS A 275 -16.41 7.03 1.13
CA CYS A 275 -16.93 7.85 2.20
C CYS A 275 -16.73 9.34 1.93
N SER A 276 -17.43 10.16 2.65
CA SER A 276 -17.30 11.62 2.63
C SER A 276 -17.19 12.16 4.05
N ARG A 277 -16.81 13.41 4.15
CA ARG A 277 -16.91 14.17 5.39
C ARG A 277 -18.38 14.31 5.79
N GLY A 278 -18.70 14.10 7.05
CA GLY A 278 -20.04 14.38 7.57
C GLY A 278 -20.39 15.87 7.49
N PRO A 279 -21.66 16.21 7.67
CA PRO A 279 -22.08 17.60 7.76
C PRO A 279 -21.36 18.26 8.94
N GLU A 280 -20.92 19.50 8.77
CA GLU A 280 -20.39 20.28 9.89
C GLU A 280 -21.51 20.47 10.92
N GLU A 281 -21.29 20.03 12.16
CA GLU A 281 -22.18 20.42 13.28
C GLU A 281 -22.06 21.94 13.42
N ARG A 282 -23.18 22.65 13.19
CA ARG A 282 -23.29 24.10 13.30
C ARG A 282 -23.39 24.50 14.76
#